data_c0a92d68514075dc9e76e51206f59bae
#
_entry.id   c0a92d68514075dc9e76e51206f59bae
#
_cell.length_a   1.000
_cell.length_b   1.000
_cell.length_c   1.000
_cell.angle_alpha   90.00
_cell.angle_beta   90.00
_cell.angle_gamma   90.00
#
_symmetry.space_group_name_H-M   'P 1'
#
loop_
_entity.id
_entity.type
_entity.pdbx_description
1 polymer ?
#
loop_
_entity_poly.entity_id
_entity_poly.type
_entity_poly.pdbx_seq_one_letter_code
_entity_poly.pdbx_strand_id
1 'polypeptide(L)'
;MATFKAEVYAHQKKSDGTYNIKIRVTHNRQKRYLATTYYVTKEDLTRALKLKNQKYIDLTDQLVKKYRNICDRAGERLKDMTVDQVVDLITSDTGEHFDLDIVDYARKYIQKLRDSGHNGNANSYEVAINNLVKFVGREKISIHEVTSRFIEDWIRWIASQPARTNRKKGERAQSLYPSQLRAIHNMAKAEFNDEDMGVIRIPYSPFKKVKLPKIPVTRKRALDVATMRRFAELPYTEIMQPGKNRFNLAKDVFLLSFALVGMNAVDLYFCTDCKNGRITYQRTKTKNRRADKAEISIRIEPEIQALVDKYRDPAGERVFGFYHWYSRMDSFSAALNYGLKKIGKILGVEDLEFYAARHSWATIANNEAGVDKYTVHTSLNHVDETMRVTDIYIKKSWDFIDKANRKVLDTVKLLSLIHI
;
A
#
# COMPACT_ATOMS: atom_id res chain seq x y z
N MET A 1 -14.32 30.97 29.71
CA MET A 1 -13.86 31.81 28.60
C MET A 1 -12.41 32.18 28.83
N ALA A 2 -11.55 32.07 27.82
CA ALA A 2 -10.14 32.46 28.00
C ALA A 2 -9.99 33.98 27.87
N THR A 3 -9.13 34.57 28.72
CA THR A 3 -8.85 36.01 28.70
C THR A 3 -7.35 36.24 28.51
N PHE A 4 -7.02 37.32 27.79
CA PHE A 4 -5.66 37.66 27.39
C PHE A 4 -5.33 39.09 27.79
N LYS A 5 -4.15 39.31 28.36
CA LYS A 5 -3.70 40.62 28.75
C LYS A 5 -2.19 40.76 28.58
N ALA A 6 -1.74 41.85 27.97
CA ALA A 6 -0.34 42.18 27.89
C ALA A 6 0.17 42.72 29.26
N GLU A 7 1.29 42.18 29.74
CA GLU A 7 1.88 42.56 31.05
C GLU A 7 3.40 42.56 30.96
N VAL A 8 4.00 43.41 31.78
CA VAL A 8 5.45 43.54 31.96
C VAL A 8 5.77 43.40 33.43
N TYR A 9 6.86 42.66 33.78
CA TYR A 9 7.21 42.33 35.15
C TYR A 9 8.56 42.92 35.54
N ALA A 10 8.66 43.61 36.68
CA ALA A 10 9.86 44.25 37.17
C ALA A 10 11.05 43.28 37.34
N HIS A 11 10.78 42.09 37.89
CA HIS A 11 11.79 41.05 38.14
C HIS A 11 12.37 40.41 36.88
N GLN A 12 11.81 40.72 35.69
CA GLN A 12 12.26 40.17 34.41
C GLN A 12 13.00 41.19 33.57
N LYS A 13 13.55 42.22 34.17
CA LYS A 13 14.46 43.16 33.52
C LYS A 13 15.72 42.44 33.07
N LYS A 14 16.04 42.55 31.78
CA LYS A 14 17.27 42.01 31.21
C LYS A 14 18.50 42.86 31.56
N SER A 15 19.69 42.30 31.34
CA SER A 15 20.97 43.00 31.56
C SER A 15 21.12 44.23 30.69
N ASP A 16 20.50 44.26 29.50
CA ASP A 16 20.47 45.38 28.57
C ASP A 16 19.45 46.47 28.94
N GLY A 17 18.77 46.32 30.07
CA GLY A 17 17.79 47.29 30.59
C GLY A 17 16.39 47.14 30.03
N THR A 18 16.15 46.20 29.10
CA THR A 18 14.84 45.97 28.49
C THR A 18 13.96 45.01 29.30
N TYR A 19 12.66 45.00 28.98
CA TYR A 19 11.66 44.11 29.55
C TYR A 19 10.93 43.39 28.43
N ASN A 20 10.73 42.09 28.54
CA ASN A 20 9.89 41.36 27.58
C ASN A 20 8.41 41.59 27.89
N ILE A 21 7.62 41.92 26.88
CA ILE A 21 6.17 41.97 26.99
C ILE A 21 5.65 40.51 26.96
N LYS A 22 4.87 40.13 27.99
CA LYS A 22 4.23 38.83 28.02
C LYS A 22 2.73 38.96 27.86
N ILE A 23 2.13 37.96 27.22
CA ILE A 23 0.68 37.83 27.20
C ILE A 23 0.28 36.84 28.29
N ARG A 24 -0.44 37.35 29.28
CA ARG A 24 -1.09 36.50 30.28
C ARG A 24 -2.32 35.88 29.72
N VAL A 25 -2.35 34.56 29.67
CA VAL A 25 -3.52 33.73 29.34
C VAL A 25 -4.16 33.29 30.64
N THR A 26 -5.45 33.56 30.83
CA THR A 26 -6.22 33.07 31.96
C THR A 26 -7.41 32.25 31.47
N HIS A 27 -7.50 30.99 31.92
CA HIS A 27 -8.60 30.09 31.59
C HIS A 27 -8.89 29.19 32.79
N ASN A 28 -10.16 28.97 33.12
CA ASN A 28 -10.61 28.17 34.28
C ASN A 28 -9.83 28.48 35.57
N ARG A 29 -9.66 29.79 35.87
CA ARG A 29 -8.93 30.34 37.02
C ARG A 29 -7.41 30.05 37.04
N GLN A 30 -6.87 29.36 36.06
CA GLN A 30 -5.43 29.12 35.93
C GLN A 30 -4.80 30.15 34.99
N LYS A 31 -3.50 30.43 35.20
CA LYS A 31 -2.76 31.45 34.45
C LYS A 31 -1.52 30.85 33.81
N ARG A 32 -1.22 31.29 32.57
CA ARG A 32 0.04 31.05 31.87
C ARG A 32 0.53 32.35 31.26
N TYR A 33 1.83 32.43 31.00
CA TYR A 33 2.49 33.63 30.49
C TYR A 33 3.27 33.28 29.24
N LEU A 34 2.87 33.86 28.12
CA LEU A 34 3.55 33.69 26.83
C LEU A 34 4.51 34.86 26.61
N ALA A 35 5.78 34.55 26.40
CA ALA A 35 6.75 35.53 25.96
C ALA A 35 6.44 35.98 24.52
N THR A 36 6.55 37.27 24.26
CA THR A 36 6.46 37.80 22.90
C THR A 36 7.85 38.09 22.36
N THR A 37 7.94 38.43 21.08
CA THR A 37 9.18 38.95 20.46
C THR A 37 9.41 40.42 20.77
N TYR A 38 8.53 41.06 21.53
CA TYR A 38 8.57 42.51 21.80
C TYR A 38 9.29 42.79 23.13
N TYR A 39 10.25 43.70 23.06
CA TYR A 39 10.98 44.21 24.24
C TYR A 39 10.79 45.71 24.34
N VAL A 40 10.63 46.22 25.54
CA VAL A 40 10.37 47.60 25.86
C VAL A 40 11.39 48.14 26.86
N THR A 41 11.67 49.42 26.81
CA THR A 41 12.52 50.13 27.76
C THR A 41 11.67 50.78 28.86
N LYS A 42 12.29 51.34 29.89
CA LYS A 42 11.58 52.05 30.97
C LYS A 42 10.81 53.28 30.40
N GLU A 43 11.25 53.84 29.28
CA GLU A 43 10.62 54.98 28.63
C GLU A 43 9.26 54.60 28.01
N ASP A 44 9.08 53.37 27.60
CA ASP A 44 7.83 52.87 26.99
C ASP A 44 6.80 52.49 28.07
N LEU A 45 7.14 52.61 29.35
CA LEU A 45 6.32 52.14 30.46
C LEU A 45 5.91 53.29 31.40
N THR A 46 4.74 53.15 32.00
CA THR A 46 4.34 54.00 33.13
C THR A 46 5.08 53.62 34.40
N ARG A 47 5.02 54.42 35.48
CA ARG A 47 5.54 54.09 36.80
C ARG A 47 5.01 52.73 37.33
N ALA A 48 3.81 52.35 36.96
CA ALA A 48 3.15 51.09 37.29
C ALA A 48 3.46 49.96 36.28
N LEU A 49 4.50 50.07 35.46
CA LEU A 49 4.91 49.11 34.41
C LEU A 49 3.82 48.74 33.38
N LYS A 50 2.88 49.65 33.18
CA LYS A 50 1.92 49.50 32.07
C LYS A 50 2.48 50.10 30.78
N LEU A 51 2.18 49.49 29.64
CA LEU A 51 2.56 50.01 28.33
C LEU A 51 1.96 51.42 28.14
N LYS A 52 2.77 52.39 27.74
CA LYS A 52 2.32 53.74 27.36
C LYS A 52 2.69 54.10 25.92
N ASN A 53 3.63 53.41 25.30
CA ASN A 53 4.01 53.62 23.93
C ASN A 53 2.95 52.99 23.01
N GLN A 54 2.29 53.78 22.18
CA GLN A 54 1.16 53.39 21.33
C GLN A 54 1.54 52.26 20.37
N LYS A 55 2.78 52.26 19.83
CA LYS A 55 3.26 51.22 18.93
C LYS A 55 3.18 49.83 19.58
N TYR A 56 3.62 49.69 20.84
CA TYR A 56 3.59 48.41 21.54
C TYR A 56 2.20 48.02 22.04
N ILE A 57 1.34 49.01 22.33
CA ILE A 57 -0.07 48.79 22.63
C ILE A 57 -0.74 48.17 21.42
N ASP A 58 -0.60 48.79 20.23
CA ASP A 58 -1.20 48.32 18.98
C ASP A 58 -0.74 46.93 18.59
N LEU A 59 0.57 46.64 18.70
CA LEU A 59 1.15 45.32 18.43
C LEU A 59 0.61 44.24 19.36
N THR A 60 0.50 44.54 20.65
CA THR A 60 -0.04 43.58 21.63
C THR A 60 -1.56 43.39 21.50
N ASP A 61 -2.29 44.43 21.13
CA ASP A 61 -3.71 44.33 20.89
C ASP A 61 -4.04 43.51 19.64
N GLN A 62 -3.24 43.65 18.58
CA GLN A 62 -3.34 42.78 17.40
C GLN A 62 -3.12 41.31 17.80
N LEU A 63 -2.09 41.03 18.61
CA LEU A 63 -1.79 39.67 19.08
C LEU A 63 -2.90 39.11 19.96
N VAL A 64 -3.42 39.90 20.88
CA VAL A 64 -4.56 39.52 21.74
C VAL A 64 -5.82 39.29 20.92
N LYS A 65 -6.09 40.12 19.90
CA LYS A 65 -7.21 39.94 18.96
C LYS A 65 -7.07 38.63 18.19
N LYS A 66 -5.85 38.31 17.73
CA LYS A 66 -5.55 37.04 17.07
C LYS A 66 -5.89 35.86 17.99
N TYR A 67 -5.40 35.87 19.24
CA TYR A 67 -5.65 34.79 20.19
C TYR A 67 -7.14 34.63 20.55
N ARG A 68 -7.88 35.73 20.67
CA ARG A 68 -9.34 35.69 20.88
C ARG A 68 -10.04 35.01 19.70
N ASN A 69 -9.71 35.41 18.46
CA ASN A 69 -10.30 34.82 17.26
C ASN A 69 -10.04 33.30 17.15
N ILE A 70 -8.86 32.83 17.58
CA ILE A 70 -8.54 31.40 17.63
C ILE A 70 -9.44 30.70 18.65
N CYS A 71 -9.58 31.27 19.85
CA CYS A 71 -10.44 30.73 20.89
C CYS A 71 -11.92 30.73 20.50
N ASP A 72 -12.39 31.79 19.83
CA ASP A 72 -13.77 31.89 19.35
C ASP A 72 -14.09 30.82 18.31
N ARG A 73 -13.12 30.47 17.42
CA ARG A 73 -13.26 29.35 16.49
C ARG A 73 -13.34 27.99 17.18
N ALA A 74 -12.67 27.84 18.33
CA ALA A 74 -12.75 26.60 19.11
C ALA A 74 -14.13 26.40 19.74
N GLY A 75 -14.90 27.47 19.93
CA GLY A 75 -16.29 27.43 20.38
C GLY A 75 -16.47 26.71 21.71
N GLU A 76 -17.45 25.82 21.78
CA GLU A 76 -17.76 25.09 23.03
C GLU A 76 -16.65 24.16 23.50
N ARG A 77 -15.76 23.71 22.63
CA ARG A 77 -14.60 22.85 23.02
C ARG A 77 -13.68 23.55 24.01
N LEU A 78 -13.64 24.89 23.98
CA LEU A 78 -12.81 25.68 24.88
C LEU A 78 -13.18 25.46 26.36
N LYS A 79 -14.44 25.11 26.66
CA LYS A 79 -14.92 24.90 28.04
C LYS A 79 -14.21 23.73 28.72
N ASP A 80 -13.90 22.67 27.95
CA ASP A 80 -13.31 21.41 28.43
C ASP A 80 -11.78 21.41 28.38
N MET A 81 -11.17 22.48 27.84
CA MET A 81 -9.72 22.62 27.73
C MET A 81 -9.08 23.08 29.05
N THR A 82 -7.86 22.61 29.33
CA THR A 82 -6.99 23.19 30.34
C THR A 82 -6.35 24.47 29.80
N VAL A 83 -5.77 25.31 30.70
CA VAL A 83 -5.04 26.52 30.27
C VAL A 83 -3.84 26.16 29.35
N ASP A 84 -3.18 25.02 29.58
CA ASP A 84 -2.06 24.56 28.75
C ASP A 84 -2.54 24.19 27.35
N GLN A 85 -3.64 23.48 27.23
CA GLN A 85 -4.26 23.17 25.94
C GLN A 85 -4.74 24.43 25.20
N VAL A 86 -5.17 25.47 25.91
CA VAL A 86 -5.48 26.77 25.30
C VAL A 86 -4.21 27.47 24.82
N VAL A 87 -3.13 27.39 25.57
CA VAL A 87 -1.80 27.91 25.15
C VAL A 87 -1.33 27.19 23.90
N ASP A 88 -1.38 25.86 23.88
CA ASP A 88 -1.00 25.06 22.72
C ASP A 88 -1.85 25.41 21.49
N LEU A 89 -3.17 25.61 21.68
CA LEU A 89 -4.08 26.00 20.63
C LEU A 89 -3.69 27.35 19.99
N ILE A 90 -3.42 28.38 20.81
CA ILE A 90 -3.13 29.74 20.31
C ILE A 90 -1.70 29.88 19.79
N THR A 91 -0.76 29.06 20.23
CA THR A 91 0.63 29.07 19.77
C THR A 91 0.85 28.19 18.54
N SER A 92 0.07 27.13 18.37
CA SER A 92 0.11 26.28 17.18
C SER A 92 -0.57 26.90 15.95
N ASP A 93 -1.48 27.88 16.16
CA ASP A 93 -2.08 28.63 15.06
C ASP A 93 -1.11 29.72 14.54
N THR A 94 -0.18 29.34 13.71
CA THR A 94 0.80 30.24 13.08
C THR A 94 0.17 31.25 12.10
N GLY A 95 -1.16 31.31 12.01
CA GLY A 95 -1.89 32.27 11.18
C GLY A 95 -1.92 31.95 9.68
N GLU A 96 -1.16 30.99 9.20
CA GLU A 96 -1.34 30.43 7.88
C GLU A 96 -2.38 29.30 7.98
N HIS A 97 -3.48 29.48 7.29
CA HIS A 97 -4.50 28.44 7.16
C HIS A 97 -3.88 27.32 6.33
N PHE A 98 -3.20 26.36 7.01
CA PHE A 98 -2.65 25.21 6.30
C PHE A 98 -3.80 24.45 5.65
N ASP A 99 -3.81 24.38 4.35
CA ASP A 99 -4.68 23.52 3.56
C ASP A 99 -3.84 22.72 2.56
N LEU A 100 -4.21 21.49 2.38
CA LEU A 100 -3.56 20.57 1.46
C LEU A 100 -4.61 19.97 0.55
N ASP A 101 -4.43 20.13 -0.76
CA ASP A 101 -5.18 19.34 -1.73
C ASP A 101 -4.69 17.90 -1.69
N ILE A 102 -5.52 17.00 -1.10
CA ILE A 102 -5.15 15.60 -0.91
C ILE A 102 -5.06 14.83 -2.23
N VAL A 103 -5.76 15.28 -3.27
CA VAL A 103 -5.70 14.66 -4.60
C VAL A 103 -4.38 14.99 -5.28
N ASP A 104 -3.96 16.26 -5.27
CA ASP A 104 -2.67 16.68 -5.82
C ASP A 104 -1.51 16.00 -5.07
N TYR A 105 -1.57 15.97 -3.75
CA TYR A 105 -0.60 15.25 -2.92
C TYR A 105 -0.51 13.77 -3.28
N ALA A 106 -1.65 13.10 -3.42
CA ALA A 106 -1.70 11.70 -3.83
C ALA A 106 -1.12 11.47 -5.23
N ARG A 107 -1.41 12.36 -6.20
CA ARG A 107 -0.87 12.27 -7.57
C ARG A 107 0.65 12.41 -7.59
N LYS A 108 1.22 13.32 -6.79
CA LYS A 108 2.67 13.45 -6.62
C LYS A 108 3.28 12.18 -6.04
N TYR A 109 2.64 11.58 -5.05
CA TYR A 109 3.09 10.30 -4.48
C TYR A 109 3.01 9.15 -5.50
N ILE A 110 1.93 9.07 -6.28
CA ILE A 110 1.78 8.09 -7.36
C ILE A 110 2.90 8.23 -8.39
N GLN A 111 3.29 9.47 -8.74
CA GLN A 111 4.40 9.69 -9.65
C GLN A 111 5.73 9.21 -9.06
N LYS A 112 6.03 9.52 -7.79
CA LYS A 112 7.22 8.97 -7.09
C LYS A 112 7.27 7.43 -7.13
N LEU A 113 6.13 6.76 -6.97
CA LEU A 113 6.06 5.29 -7.08
C LEU A 113 6.38 4.80 -8.50
N ARG A 114 5.96 5.51 -9.54
CA ARG A 114 6.28 5.19 -10.94
C ARG A 114 7.77 5.38 -11.22
N ASP A 115 8.32 6.50 -10.81
CA ASP A 115 9.73 6.83 -11.01
C ASP A 115 10.66 5.81 -10.31
N SER A 116 10.21 5.23 -9.20
CA SER A 116 10.91 4.15 -8.49
C SER A 116 10.55 2.73 -8.97
N GLY A 117 9.82 2.60 -10.10
CA GLY A 117 9.46 1.31 -10.69
C GLY A 117 8.33 0.54 -10.00
N HIS A 118 7.67 1.12 -8.99
CA HIS A 118 6.59 0.49 -8.22
C HIS A 118 5.22 0.63 -8.91
N ASN A 119 5.15 0.36 -10.21
CA ASN A 119 3.96 0.58 -11.06
C ASN A 119 2.69 -0.10 -10.54
N GLY A 120 2.79 -1.30 -9.96
CA GLY A 120 1.62 -2.01 -9.40
C GLY A 120 0.97 -1.26 -8.23
N ASN A 121 1.79 -0.69 -7.33
CA ASN A 121 1.31 0.14 -6.24
C ASN A 121 0.77 1.48 -6.77
N ALA A 122 1.49 2.14 -7.68
CA ALA A 122 1.06 3.37 -8.31
C ALA A 122 -0.35 3.22 -8.91
N ASN A 123 -0.59 2.19 -9.72
CA ASN A 123 -1.90 1.90 -10.30
C ASN A 123 -2.98 1.65 -9.25
N SER A 124 -2.66 1.00 -8.13
CA SER A 124 -3.60 0.76 -7.04
C SER A 124 -4.06 2.06 -6.38
N TYR A 125 -3.13 2.96 -6.08
CA TYR A 125 -3.44 4.29 -5.53
C TYR A 125 -4.22 5.14 -6.54
N GLU A 126 -3.80 5.14 -7.81
CA GLU A 126 -4.44 5.92 -8.87
C GLU A 126 -5.92 5.54 -9.04
N VAL A 127 -6.23 4.25 -9.09
CA VAL A 127 -7.62 3.77 -9.18
C VAL A 127 -8.45 4.23 -7.99
N ALA A 128 -7.89 4.23 -6.78
CA ALA A 128 -8.59 4.69 -5.57
C ALA A 128 -8.83 6.21 -5.61
N ILE A 129 -7.83 6.99 -5.99
CA ILE A 129 -7.96 8.46 -6.08
C ILE A 129 -8.91 8.88 -7.20
N ASN A 130 -8.84 8.26 -8.37
CA ASN A 130 -9.80 8.52 -9.45
C ASN A 130 -11.24 8.16 -9.05
N ASN A 131 -11.42 7.12 -8.23
CA ASN A 131 -12.72 6.77 -7.68
C ASN A 131 -13.22 7.81 -6.66
N LEU A 132 -12.31 8.36 -5.83
CA LEU A 132 -12.61 9.44 -4.89
C LEU A 132 -13.04 10.72 -5.63
N VAL A 133 -12.28 11.12 -6.66
CA VAL A 133 -12.61 12.27 -7.51
C VAL A 133 -13.99 12.11 -8.17
N LYS A 134 -14.29 10.89 -8.65
CA LYS A 134 -15.60 10.57 -9.21
C LYS A 134 -16.73 10.71 -8.18
N PHE A 135 -16.50 10.30 -6.95
CA PHE A 135 -17.47 10.44 -5.85
C PHE A 135 -17.76 11.90 -5.53
N VAL A 136 -16.71 12.73 -5.43
CA VAL A 136 -16.84 14.15 -5.06
C VAL A 136 -17.27 15.02 -6.25
N GLY A 137 -16.99 14.60 -7.49
CA GLY A 137 -17.31 15.34 -8.71
C GLY A 137 -16.34 16.49 -9.03
N ARG A 138 -15.20 16.59 -8.34
CA ARG A 138 -14.17 17.62 -8.56
C ARG A 138 -12.77 17.11 -8.23
N GLU A 139 -11.76 17.72 -8.86
CA GLU A 139 -10.34 17.33 -8.70
C GLU A 139 -9.70 17.84 -7.39
N LYS A 140 -10.12 19.02 -6.91
CA LYS A 140 -9.53 19.64 -5.71
C LYS A 140 -10.34 19.29 -4.48
N ILE A 141 -9.70 18.60 -3.52
CA ILE A 141 -10.31 18.18 -2.25
C ILE A 141 -9.36 18.57 -1.11
N SER A 142 -9.85 19.44 -0.21
CA SER A 142 -9.09 19.79 1.00
C SER A 142 -8.94 18.58 1.93
N ILE A 143 -7.77 18.41 2.54
CA ILE A 143 -7.55 17.37 3.54
C ILE A 143 -8.52 17.49 4.73
N HIS A 144 -8.99 18.71 5.02
CA HIS A 144 -9.95 18.97 6.11
C HIS A 144 -11.38 18.50 5.78
N GLU A 145 -11.69 18.29 4.51
CA GLU A 145 -12.98 17.72 4.08
C GLU A 145 -13.04 16.21 4.33
N VAL A 146 -11.88 15.55 4.42
CA VAL A 146 -11.79 14.09 4.65
C VAL A 146 -12.13 13.79 6.11
N THR A 147 -13.40 13.86 6.45
CA THR A 147 -13.94 13.54 7.78
C THR A 147 -14.36 12.07 7.87
N SER A 148 -14.63 11.57 9.08
CA SER A 148 -15.15 10.21 9.25
C SER A 148 -16.45 9.98 8.49
N ARG A 149 -17.38 10.97 8.52
CA ARG A 149 -18.64 10.91 7.78
C ARG A 149 -18.40 10.88 6.25
N PHE A 150 -17.50 11.70 5.75
CA PHE A 150 -17.10 11.70 4.34
C PHE A 150 -16.63 10.31 3.88
N ILE A 151 -15.78 9.65 4.69
CA ILE A 151 -15.27 8.32 4.37
C ILE A 151 -16.42 7.28 4.37
N GLU A 152 -17.33 7.32 5.33
CA GLU A 152 -18.48 6.43 5.40
C GLU A 152 -19.44 6.63 4.22
N ASP A 153 -19.68 7.89 3.82
CA ASP A 153 -20.49 8.23 2.65
C ASP A 153 -19.83 7.70 1.36
N TRP A 154 -18.53 7.84 1.23
CA TRP A 154 -17.78 7.29 0.10
C TRP A 154 -17.84 5.77 0.04
N ILE A 155 -17.69 5.06 1.17
CA ILE A 155 -17.83 3.60 1.23
C ILE A 155 -19.23 3.17 0.78
N ARG A 156 -20.28 3.86 1.24
CA ARG A 156 -21.66 3.60 0.81
C ARG A 156 -21.85 3.84 -0.68
N TRP A 157 -21.29 4.92 -1.19
CA TRP A 157 -21.33 5.22 -2.62
C TRP A 157 -20.60 4.16 -3.46
N ILE A 158 -19.40 3.68 -3.03
CA ILE A 158 -18.72 2.56 -3.71
C ILE A 158 -19.62 1.32 -3.72
N ALA A 159 -20.31 1.03 -2.62
CA ALA A 159 -21.21 -0.11 -2.51
C ALA A 159 -22.42 0.01 -3.45
N SER A 160 -22.93 1.22 -3.71
CA SER A 160 -24.07 1.46 -4.60
C SER A 160 -23.73 1.38 -6.09
N GLN A 161 -22.44 1.53 -6.47
CA GLN A 161 -22.06 1.55 -7.90
C GLN A 161 -22.38 0.21 -8.58
N PRO A 162 -22.86 0.22 -9.84
CA PRO A 162 -23.12 -0.98 -10.59
C PRO A 162 -21.83 -1.78 -10.87
N ALA A 163 -21.96 -3.09 -11.06
CA ALA A 163 -20.85 -3.91 -11.54
C ALA A 163 -20.42 -3.42 -12.93
N ARG A 164 -19.11 -3.46 -13.21
CA ARG A 164 -18.61 -3.21 -14.57
C ARG A 164 -19.15 -4.30 -15.50
N THR A 165 -19.45 -3.93 -16.75
CA THR A 165 -19.92 -4.87 -17.77
C THR A 165 -19.04 -6.12 -17.82
N ASN A 166 -19.64 -7.29 -17.80
CA ASN A 166 -18.98 -8.61 -17.81
C ASN A 166 -18.10 -8.93 -16.58
N ARG A 167 -18.30 -8.29 -15.44
CA ARG A 167 -17.60 -8.62 -14.17
C ARG A 167 -18.57 -8.72 -13.02
N LYS A 168 -18.37 -9.70 -12.13
CA LYS A 168 -19.07 -9.74 -10.84
C LYS A 168 -18.66 -8.50 -10.02
N LYS A 169 -19.61 -7.91 -9.31
CA LYS A 169 -19.36 -6.76 -8.42
C LYS A 169 -18.34 -7.17 -7.35
N GLY A 170 -17.20 -6.43 -7.33
CA GLY A 170 -16.14 -6.71 -6.38
C GLY A 170 -16.36 -5.94 -5.06
N GLU A 171 -16.50 -6.65 -3.94
CA GLU A 171 -16.58 -6.04 -2.61
C GLU A 171 -15.22 -5.46 -2.15
N ARG A 172 -14.12 -5.91 -2.75
CA ARG A 172 -12.77 -5.50 -2.38
C ARG A 172 -12.53 -3.99 -2.49
N ALA A 173 -13.19 -3.31 -3.42
CA ALA A 173 -13.06 -1.86 -3.60
C ALA A 173 -13.46 -1.07 -2.34
N GLN A 174 -14.49 -1.55 -1.62
CA GLN A 174 -15.01 -0.92 -0.41
C GLN A 174 -13.99 -0.92 0.75
N SER A 175 -13.08 -1.88 0.78
CA SER A 175 -12.00 -1.92 1.77
C SER A 175 -10.69 -1.35 1.23
N LEU A 176 -10.37 -1.60 -0.04
CA LEU A 176 -9.10 -1.22 -0.64
C LEU A 176 -8.98 0.29 -0.82
N TYR A 177 -9.97 0.95 -1.44
CA TYR A 177 -9.86 2.38 -1.76
C TYR A 177 -9.77 3.26 -0.51
N PRO A 178 -10.63 3.08 0.52
CA PRO A 178 -10.46 3.82 1.77
C PRO A 178 -9.15 3.51 2.50
N SER A 179 -8.62 2.29 2.38
CA SER A 179 -7.30 1.94 2.94
C SER A 179 -6.17 2.68 2.23
N GLN A 180 -6.26 2.87 0.91
CA GLN A 180 -5.29 3.68 0.14
C GLN A 180 -5.36 5.15 0.55
N LEU A 181 -6.57 5.72 0.66
CA LEU A 181 -6.74 7.10 1.14
C LEU A 181 -6.22 7.27 2.57
N ARG A 182 -6.43 6.29 3.46
CA ARG A 182 -5.87 6.29 4.81
C ARG A 182 -4.33 6.35 4.78
N ALA A 183 -3.70 5.58 3.90
CA ALA A 183 -2.24 5.61 3.76
C ALA A 183 -1.75 6.99 3.28
N ILE A 184 -2.39 7.59 2.28
CA ILE A 184 -2.09 8.95 1.79
C ILE A 184 -2.28 9.99 2.90
N HIS A 185 -3.40 9.94 3.62
CA HIS A 185 -3.68 10.86 4.73
C HIS A 185 -2.63 10.74 5.85
N ASN A 186 -2.24 9.51 6.20
CA ASN A 186 -1.22 9.29 7.23
C ASN A 186 0.18 9.75 6.79
N MET A 187 0.53 9.58 5.49
CA MET A 187 1.78 10.11 4.93
C MET A 187 1.79 11.65 4.96
N ALA A 188 0.69 12.28 4.53
CA ALA A 188 0.58 13.74 4.61
C ALA A 188 0.70 14.22 6.07
N LYS A 189 0.06 13.53 7.02
CA LYS A 189 0.16 13.85 8.43
C LYS A 189 1.59 13.73 8.96
N ALA A 190 2.31 12.67 8.59
CA ALA A 190 3.71 12.47 8.99
C ALA A 190 4.67 13.49 8.35
N GLU A 191 4.36 13.99 7.14
CA GLU A 191 5.19 14.96 6.44
C GLU A 191 4.98 16.40 6.95
N PHE A 192 3.74 16.77 7.27
CA PHE A 192 3.40 18.15 7.61
C PHE A 192 3.24 18.43 9.10
N ASN A 193 3.14 17.41 9.94
CA ASN A 193 3.19 17.57 11.39
C ASN A 193 4.62 17.32 11.88
N ASP A 194 5.03 18.14 12.83
CA ASP A 194 6.24 17.94 13.63
C ASP A 194 5.81 17.89 15.11
N GLU A 195 5.56 16.67 15.58
CA GLU A 195 5.05 16.46 16.94
C GLU A 195 6.11 16.85 17.98
N ASP A 196 7.40 16.69 17.68
CA ASP A 196 8.52 17.02 18.57
C ASP A 196 8.63 18.53 18.78
N MET A 197 8.33 19.30 17.74
CA MET A 197 8.30 20.77 17.77
C MET A 197 6.92 21.34 18.11
N GLY A 198 5.92 20.49 18.37
CA GLY A 198 4.54 20.90 18.65
C GLY A 198 3.79 21.50 17.46
N VAL A 199 4.28 21.29 16.23
CA VAL A 199 3.65 21.79 15.02
C VAL A 199 2.66 20.79 14.48
N ILE A 200 1.37 21.00 14.72
CA ILE A 200 0.29 20.11 14.28
C ILE A 200 -0.55 20.81 13.21
N ARG A 201 -0.21 20.61 11.93
CA ARG A 201 -0.93 21.19 10.77
C ARG A 201 -2.15 20.37 10.38
N ILE A 202 -2.10 19.04 10.58
CA ILE A 202 -3.20 18.11 10.29
C ILE A 202 -3.59 17.40 11.61
N PRO A 203 -4.49 18.00 12.42
CA PRO A 203 -4.81 17.49 13.77
C PRO A 203 -5.74 16.27 13.73
N TYR A 204 -6.50 16.08 12.64
CA TYR A 204 -7.54 15.06 12.58
C TYR A 204 -7.00 13.68 12.17
N SER A 205 -7.64 12.63 12.70
CA SER A 205 -7.39 11.23 12.33
C SER A 205 -8.73 10.55 12.01
N PRO A 206 -9.37 10.89 10.88
CA PRO A 206 -10.75 10.49 10.58
C PRO A 206 -10.92 8.97 10.53
N PHE A 207 -9.89 8.24 10.11
CA PHE A 207 -9.91 6.79 10.00
C PHE A 207 -9.89 6.04 11.33
N LYS A 208 -9.62 6.71 12.48
CA LYS A 208 -9.69 6.08 13.82
C LYS A 208 -11.13 5.69 14.19
N LYS A 209 -12.13 6.45 13.74
CA LYS A 209 -13.55 6.22 14.05
C LYS A 209 -14.26 5.36 12.99
N VAL A 210 -13.72 5.27 11.78
CA VAL A 210 -14.34 4.54 10.66
C VAL A 210 -13.93 3.07 10.70
N LYS A 211 -14.92 2.18 10.79
CA LYS A 211 -14.69 0.74 10.63
C LYS A 211 -14.69 0.40 9.14
N LEU A 212 -13.50 0.23 8.58
CA LEU A 212 -13.38 -0.19 7.18
C LEU A 212 -13.98 -1.59 6.99
N PRO A 213 -14.67 -1.85 5.88
CA PRO A 213 -15.17 -3.17 5.55
C PRO A 213 -14.04 -4.20 5.54
N LYS A 214 -14.34 -5.42 6.02
CA LYS A 214 -13.36 -6.51 5.98
C LYS A 214 -13.03 -6.85 4.54
N ILE A 215 -11.77 -7.23 4.30
CA ILE A 215 -11.37 -7.74 2.99
C ILE A 215 -12.13 -9.05 2.77
N PRO A 216 -12.85 -9.22 1.64
CA PRO A 216 -13.55 -10.46 1.35
C PRO A 216 -12.57 -11.64 1.37
N VAL A 217 -13.03 -12.77 1.87
CA VAL A 217 -12.24 -14.00 1.86
C VAL A 217 -11.84 -14.32 0.42
N THR A 218 -10.54 -14.52 0.21
CA THR A 218 -10.03 -14.88 -1.10
C THR A 218 -10.63 -16.21 -1.54
N ARG A 219 -11.29 -16.23 -2.71
CA ARG A 219 -11.85 -17.46 -3.29
C ARG A 219 -10.73 -18.50 -3.43
N LYS A 220 -11.00 -19.75 -3.01
CA LYS A 220 -10.13 -20.88 -3.28
C LYS A 220 -10.10 -21.10 -4.80
N ARG A 221 -8.89 -21.09 -5.39
CA ARG A 221 -8.68 -21.17 -6.84
C ARG A 221 -7.93 -22.43 -7.25
N ALA A 222 -7.66 -23.32 -6.29
CA ALA A 222 -6.93 -24.55 -6.55
C ALA A 222 -7.79 -25.50 -7.38
N LEU A 223 -7.19 -26.11 -8.38
CA LEU A 223 -7.69 -27.30 -9.05
C LEU A 223 -7.30 -28.52 -8.22
N ASP A 224 -8.22 -29.47 -8.09
CA ASP A 224 -7.90 -30.78 -7.52
C ASP A 224 -7.11 -31.67 -8.49
N VAL A 225 -6.62 -32.82 -8.01
CA VAL A 225 -5.82 -33.76 -8.81
C VAL A 225 -6.55 -34.22 -10.06
N ALA A 226 -7.84 -34.53 -9.97
CA ALA A 226 -8.63 -35.00 -11.09
C ALA A 226 -8.78 -33.92 -12.18
N THR A 227 -9.04 -32.69 -11.78
CA THR A 227 -9.15 -31.55 -12.70
C THR A 227 -7.79 -31.19 -13.30
N MET A 228 -6.68 -31.31 -12.54
CA MET A 228 -5.32 -31.09 -13.06
C MET A 228 -4.96 -32.13 -14.13
N ARG A 229 -5.35 -33.41 -13.95
CA ARG A 229 -5.18 -34.44 -14.98
C ARG A 229 -5.95 -34.10 -16.24
N ARG A 230 -7.24 -33.82 -16.11
CA ARG A 230 -8.08 -33.40 -17.24
C ARG A 230 -7.52 -32.15 -17.95
N PHE A 231 -6.95 -31.22 -17.18
CA PHE A 231 -6.31 -30.04 -17.75
C PHE A 231 -5.08 -30.41 -18.61
N ALA A 232 -4.22 -31.31 -18.12
CA ALA A 232 -3.03 -31.76 -18.84
C ALA A 232 -3.38 -32.57 -20.11
N GLU A 233 -4.45 -33.38 -20.07
CA GLU A 233 -4.95 -34.19 -21.18
C GLU A 233 -5.66 -33.40 -22.28
N LEU A 234 -6.02 -32.15 -22.05
CA LEU A 234 -6.71 -31.34 -23.08
C LEU A 234 -5.94 -31.34 -24.39
N PRO A 235 -6.59 -31.65 -25.53
CA PRO A 235 -5.89 -31.59 -26.82
C PRO A 235 -5.46 -30.14 -27.14
N TYR A 236 -4.39 -30.04 -27.88
CA TYR A 236 -4.03 -28.78 -28.51
C TYR A 236 -5.03 -28.43 -29.61
N THR A 237 -5.38 -27.16 -29.70
CA THR A 237 -6.14 -26.63 -30.81
C THR A 237 -5.22 -26.43 -32.04
N GLU A 238 -5.79 -26.15 -33.22
CA GLU A 238 -5.03 -25.94 -34.43
C GLU A 238 -3.76 -25.09 -34.23
N ILE A 239 -2.70 -25.48 -34.92
CA ILE A 239 -1.39 -24.82 -34.83
C ILE A 239 -1.48 -23.47 -35.52
N MET A 240 -1.46 -22.39 -34.74
CA MET A 240 -1.27 -21.03 -35.23
C MET A 240 0.20 -20.62 -35.02
N GLN A 241 0.61 -19.50 -35.59
CA GLN A 241 1.95 -18.93 -35.32
C GLN A 241 2.22 -18.84 -33.80
N PRO A 242 3.46 -19.10 -33.38
CA PRO A 242 3.82 -18.99 -31.97
C PRO A 242 3.34 -17.69 -31.32
N GLY A 243 2.79 -17.75 -30.12
CA GLY A 243 2.22 -16.60 -29.40
C GLY A 243 0.82 -16.17 -29.84
N LYS A 244 0.31 -16.58 -31.01
CA LYS A 244 -1.06 -16.23 -31.47
C LYS A 244 -2.13 -17.16 -30.91
N ASN A 245 -1.84 -18.45 -30.74
CA ASN A 245 -2.77 -19.40 -30.15
C ASN A 245 -2.74 -19.28 -28.62
N ARG A 246 -3.60 -18.40 -28.09
CA ARG A 246 -3.68 -18.13 -26.64
C ARG A 246 -4.18 -19.31 -25.81
N PHE A 247 -4.90 -20.26 -26.41
CA PHE A 247 -5.35 -21.47 -25.73
C PHE A 247 -4.17 -22.40 -25.44
N ASN A 248 -3.42 -22.75 -26.47
CA ASN A 248 -2.24 -23.64 -26.35
C ASN A 248 -1.16 -22.99 -25.47
N LEU A 249 -0.87 -21.69 -25.69
CA LEU A 249 0.05 -20.92 -24.85
C LEU A 249 -0.35 -20.96 -23.37
N ALA A 250 -1.63 -20.74 -23.08
CA ALA A 250 -2.13 -20.73 -21.71
C ALA A 250 -2.06 -22.11 -21.05
N LYS A 251 -2.35 -23.18 -21.81
CA LYS A 251 -2.16 -24.57 -21.35
C LYS A 251 -0.72 -24.82 -20.95
N ASP A 252 0.20 -24.57 -21.88
CA ASP A 252 1.63 -24.87 -21.69
C ASP A 252 2.22 -24.06 -20.53
N VAL A 253 1.99 -22.76 -20.50
CA VAL A 253 2.56 -21.88 -19.47
C VAL A 253 1.94 -22.12 -18.09
N PHE A 254 0.69 -22.58 -18.02
CA PHE A 254 0.06 -23.02 -16.78
C PHE A 254 0.74 -24.31 -16.25
N LEU A 255 1.00 -25.28 -17.12
CA LEU A 255 1.73 -26.52 -16.75
C LEU A 255 3.18 -26.21 -16.33
N LEU A 256 3.88 -25.33 -17.05
CA LEU A 256 5.19 -24.83 -16.64
C LEU A 256 5.13 -24.19 -15.25
N SER A 257 4.19 -23.31 -15.01
CA SER A 257 4.03 -22.69 -13.69
C SER A 257 3.77 -23.71 -12.61
N PHE A 258 2.85 -24.65 -12.84
CA PHE A 258 2.52 -25.71 -11.89
C PHE A 258 3.75 -26.56 -11.54
N ALA A 259 4.43 -27.07 -12.55
CA ALA A 259 5.60 -27.94 -12.35
C ALA A 259 6.86 -27.19 -11.88
N LEU A 260 6.87 -25.87 -11.99
CA LEU A 260 7.87 -24.99 -11.38
C LEU A 260 7.36 -24.37 -10.05
N VAL A 261 6.69 -25.20 -9.23
CA VAL A 261 6.27 -24.84 -7.85
C VAL A 261 5.38 -23.60 -7.82
N GLY A 262 4.53 -23.43 -8.81
CA GLY A 262 3.64 -22.27 -8.94
C GLY A 262 4.37 -20.95 -9.23
N MET A 263 5.42 -20.98 -10.06
CA MET A 263 6.13 -19.80 -10.51
C MET A 263 5.17 -18.80 -11.18
N ASN A 264 5.23 -17.53 -10.78
CA ASN A 264 4.27 -16.53 -11.30
C ASN A 264 4.59 -16.14 -12.75
N ALA A 265 3.59 -15.68 -13.50
CA ALA A 265 3.76 -15.25 -14.89
C ALA A 265 4.83 -14.15 -15.05
N VAL A 266 4.92 -13.21 -14.10
CA VAL A 266 5.94 -12.16 -14.12
C VAL A 266 7.34 -12.74 -13.95
N ASP A 267 7.50 -13.73 -13.10
CA ASP A 267 8.80 -14.37 -12.85
C ASP A 267 9.21 -15.24 -14.06
N LEU A 268 8.27 -15.99 -14.67
CA LEU A 268 8.48 -16.69 -15.95
C LEU A 268 8.88 -15.76 -17.11
N TYR A 269 8.23 -14.58 -17.17
CA TYR A 269 8.50 -13.62 -18.23
C TYR A 269 9.87 -12.95 -18.12
N PHE A 270 10.41 -12.77 -16.91
CA PHE A 270 11.66 -12.04 -16.65
C PHE A 270 12.84 -12.91 -16.20
N CYS A 271 12.68 -14.22 -15.95
CA CYS A 271 13.78 -15.06 -15.51
C CYS A 271 14.89 -15.15 -16.57
N THR A 272 16.14 -15.11 -16.11
CA THR A 272 17.34 -15.08 -16.98
C THR A 272 18.34 -16.19 -16.70
N ASP A 273 18.20 -16.91 -15.58
CA ASP A 273 19.18 -17.95 -15.21
C ASP A 273 18.57 -19.34 -15.29
N CYS A 274 19.08 -20.14 -16.24
CA CYS A 274 18.74 -21.55 -16.42
C CYS A 274 20.04 -22.34 -16.64
N LYS A 275 20.54 -22.96 -15.58
CA LYS A 275 21.81 -23.72 -15.59
C LYS A 275 21.67 -25.03 -14.84
N ASN A 276 22.41 -26.04 -15.27
CA ASN A 276 22.47 -27.36 -14.61
C ASN A 276 21.08 -27.98 -14.36
N GLY A 277 20.16 -27.83 -15.35
CA GLY A 277 18.79 -28.36 -15.24
C GLY A 277 17.91 -27.64 -14.19
N ARG A 278 18.25 -26.41 -13.83
CA ARG A 278 17.51 -25.61 -12.86
C ARG A 278 17.21 -24.21 -13.38
N ILE A 279 16.07 -23.67 -13.00
CA ILE A 279 15.73 -22.26 -13.18
C ILE A 279 15.91 -21.57 -11.84
N THR A 280 16.79 -20.57 -11.80
CA THR A 280 17.03 -19.73 -10.62
C THR A 280 16.54 -18.31 -10.89
N TYR A 281 15.74 -17.76 -9.99
CA TYR A 281 15.22 -16.42 -10.14
C TYR A 281 15.00 -15.73 -8.80
N GLN A 282 14.98 -14.41 -8.84
CA GLN A 282 14.58 -13.57 -7.71
C GLN A 282 13.13 -13.16 -7.86
N ARG A 283 12.29 -13.55 -6.90
CA ARG A 283 10.84 -13.27 -6.99
C ARG A 283 10.56 -11.78 -7.10
N THR A 284 10.06 -11.34 -8.24
CA THR A 284 9.86 -9.92 -8.61
C THR A 284 9.09 -9.14 -7.55
N LYS A 285 8.06 -9.73 -6.95
CA LYS A 285 7.20 -9.07 -5.95
C LYS A 285 7.92 -8.70 -4.65
N THR A 286 8.97 -9.45 -4.26
CA THR A 286 9.56 -9.38 -2.91
C THR A 286 11.07 -9.18 -2.88
N LYS A 287 11.77 -9.27 -4.02
CA LYS A 287 13.24 -9.18 -4.10
C LYS A 287 13.81 -7.89 -3.48
N ASN A 288 13.13 -6.76 -3.62
CA ASN A 288 13.59 -5.47 -3.10
C ASN A 288 13.33 -5.27 -1.60
N ARG A 289 12.61 -6.20 -0.95
CA ARG A 289 12.24 -6.12 0.47
C ARG A 289 12.97 -7.13 1.34
N ARG A 290 13.74 -8.03 0.72
CA ARG A 290 14.41 -9.15 1.41
C ARG A 290 15.91 -9.09 1.20
N ALA A 291 16.67 -9.39 2.25
CA ALA A 291 18.13 -9.44 2.20
C ALA A 291 18.63 -10.55 1.26
N ASP A 292 17.93 -11.72 1.23
CA ASP A 292 18.23 -12.87 0.35
C ASP A 292 17.71 -12.66 -1.09
N LYS A 293 17.28 -11.43 -1.44
CA LYS A 293 16.70 -11.07 -2.75
C LYS A 293 15.51 -11.94 -3.17
N ALA A 294 14.91 -12.66 -2.22
CA ALA A 294 13.85 -13.63 -2.47
C ALA A 294 14.23 -14.64 -3.57
N GLU A 295 15.49 -15.08 -3.58
CA GLU A 295 16.00 -16.08 -4.51
C GLU A 295 15.33 -17.43 -4.30
N ILE A 296 15.03 -18.10 -5.40
CA ILE A 296 14.53 -19.47 -5.44
C ILE A 296 15.11 -20.19 -6.66
N SER A 297 15.50 -21.44 -6.48
CA SER A 297 16.00 -22.31 -7.54
C SER A 297 15.17 -23.58 -7.58
N ILE A 298 14.66 -23.93 -8.75
CA ILE A 298 13.75 -25.07 -8.97
C ILE A 298 14.33 -25.96 -10.06
N ARG A 299 14.37 -27.26 -9.82
CA ARG A 299 14.80 -28.24 -10.80
C ARG A 299 13.76 -28.36 -11.91
N ILE A 300 14.20 -28.41 -13.16
CA ILE A 300 13.39 -28.74 -14.31
C ILE A 300 13.16 -30.24 -14.29
N GLU A 301 11.92 -30.65 -14.05
CA GLU A 301 11.55 -32.06 -14.04
C GLU A 301 11.31 -32.55 -15.48
N PRO A 302 11.48 -33.87 -15.76
CA PRO A 302 11.36 -34.40 -17.12
C PRO A 302 10.04 -34.07 -17.81
N GLU A 303 8.98 -34.00 -17.06
CA GLU A 303 7.61 -33.68 -17.56
C GLU A 303 7.51 -32.36 -18.32
N ILE A 304 8.31 -31.38 -17.97
CA ILE A 304 8.26 -30.06 -18.58
C ILE A 304 9.49 -29.72 -19.42
N GLN A 305 10.44 -30.63 -19.56
CA GLN A 305 11.67 -30.35 -20.33
C GLN A 305 11.33 -29.92 -21.77
N ALA A 306 10.44 -30.65 -22.44
CA ALA A 306 10.03 -30.32 -23.80
C ALA A 306 9.30 -28.94 -23.88
N LEU A 307 8.53 -28.54 -22.86
CA LEU A 307 7.93 -27.20 -22.79
C LEU A 307 8.99 -26.11 -22.56
N VAL A 308 9.98 -26.38 -21.71
CA VAL A 308 11.12 -25.46 -21.52
C VAL A 308 11.86 -25.23 -22.83
N ASP A 309 12.14 -26.32 -23.59
CA ASP A 309 12.85 -26.23 -24.85
C ASP A 309 12.00 -25.55 -25.93
N LYS A 310 10.70 -25.83 -25.99
CA LYS A 310 9.74 -25.19 -26.90
C LYS A 310 9.68 -23.66 -26.76
N TYR A 311 9.77 -23.16 -25.51
CA TYR A 311 9.66 -21.74 -25.21
C TYR A 311 11.00 -21.08 -24.90
N ARG A 312 12.12 -21.79 -25.07
CA ARG A 312 13.48 -21.27 -24.86
C ARG A 312 13.69 -20.02 -25.70
N ASP A 313 14.30 -19.03 -25.09
CA ASP A 313 14.68 -17.80 -25.79
C ASP A 313 15.83 -18.05 -26.77
N PRO A 314 15.60 -17.88 -28.09
CA PRO A 314 16.68 -18.05 -29.06
C PRO A 314 17.78 -16.99 -28.96
N ALA A 315 17.49 -15.80 -28.41
CA ALA A 315 18.47 -14.74 -28.19
C ALA A 315 19.31 -14.97 -26.92
N GLY A 316 18.86 -15.84 -26.02
CA GLY A 316 19.55 -16.11 -24.76
C GLY A 316 19.51 -14.97 -23.74
N GLU A 317 18.73 -13.93 -23.95
CA GLU A 317 18.58 -12.83 -23.02
C GLU A 317 17.76 -13.23 -21.78
N ARG A 318 16.81 -14.16 -21.97
CA ARG A 318 15.97 -14.72 -20.92
C ARG A 318 15.92 -16.24 -21.02
N VAL A 319 15.31 -16.88 -20.03
CA VAL A 319 15.05 -18.32 -20.12
C VAL A 319 13.99 -18.59 -21.19
N PHE A 320 12.94 -17.76 -21.24
CA PHE A 320 11.82 -17.93 -22.17
C PHE A 320 11.66 -16.72 -23.08
N GLY A 321 11.41 -16.99 -24.37
CA GLY A 321 11.24 -15.99 -25.41
C GLY A 321 9.85 -15.32 -25.49
N PHE A 322 9.06 -15.33 -24.42
CA PHE A 322 7.70 -14.77 -24.42
C PHE A 322 7.66 -13.28 -24.80
N TYR A 323 8.71 -12.52 -24.55
CA TYR A 323 8.81 -11.10 -24.84
C TYR A 323 8.92 -10.80 -26.35
N HIS A 324 9.30 -11.77 -27.16
CA HIS A 324 9.27 -11.62 -28.63
C HIS A 324 7.84 -11.52 -29.16
N TRP A 325 6.87 -12.14 -28.49
CA TRP A 325 5.46 -12.11 -28.90
C TRP A 325 4.63 -11.10 -28.12
N TYR A 326 5.03 -10.81 -26.91
CA TYR A 326 4.36 -9.89 -26.00
C TYR A 326 5.39 -8.92 -25.42
N SER A 327 5.54 -7.75 -26.04
CA SER A 327 6.50 -6.73 -25.59
C SER A 327 6.28 -6.23 -24.15
N ARG A 328 5.05 -6.41 -23.64
CA ARG A 328 4.67 -6.03 -22.28
C ARG A 328 4.18 -7.23 -21.49
N MET A 329 4.66 -7.32 -20.24
CA MET A 329 4.26 -8.35 -19.27
C MET A 329 2.74 -8.40 -19.03
N ASP A 330 2.08 -7.24 -18.99
CA ASP A 330 0.63 -7.15 -18.81
C ASP A 330 -0.12 -7.79 -19.99
N SER A 331 0.35 -7.60 -21.21
CA SER A 331 -0.22 -8.21 -22.43
C SER A 331 -0.05 -9.73 -22.41
N PHE A 332 1.12 -10.22 -21.97
CA PHE A 332 1.36 -11.64 -21.77
C PHE A 332 0.40 -12.24 -20.74
N SER A 333 0.29 -11.61 -19.57
CA SER A 333 -0.62 -12.04 -18.51
C SER A 333 -2.10 -12.04 -18.98
N ALA A 334 -2.50 -11.03 -19.75
CA ALA A 334 -3.85 -10.97 -20.31
C ALA A 334 -4.11 -12.09 -21.32
N ALA A 335 -3.11 -12.44 -22.15
CA ALA A 335 -3.22 -13.54 -23.11
C ALA A 335 -3.36 -14.90 -22.40
N LEU A 336 -2.57 -15.15 -21.34
CA LEU A 336 -2.70 -16.35 -20.53
C LEU A 336 -4.10 -16.48 -19.91
N ASN A 337 -4.58 -15.42 -19.25
CA ASN A 337 -5.89 -15.45 -18.62
C ASN A 337 -7.04 -15.56 -19.62
N TYR A 338 -6.87 -15.02 -20.82
CA TYR A 338 -7.85 -15.21 -21.90
C TYR A 338 -7.95 -16.69 -22.32
N GLY A 339 -6.80 -17.35 -22.54
CA GLY A 339 -6.76 -18.79 -22.86
C GLY A 339 -7.33 -19.65 -21.73
N LEU A 340 -6.92 -19.36 -20.49
CA LEU A 340 -7.39 -20.08 -19.31
C LEU A 340 -8.91 -19.97 -19.08
N LYS A 341 -9.52 -18.84 -19.42
CA LYS A 341 -10.99 -18.74 -19.38
C LYS A 341 -11.69 -19.69 -20.36
N LYS A 342 -11.10 -19.91 -21.56
CA LYS A 342 -11.61 -20.90 -22.52
C LYS A 342 -11.43 -22.31 -21.97
N ILE A 343 -10.26 -22.61 -21.43
CA ILE A 343 -9.97 -23.90 -20.79
C ILE A 343 -10.92 -24.15 -19.61
N GLY A 344 -11.11 -23.15 -18.76
CA GLY A 344 -12.02 -23.23 -17.62
C GLY A 344 -13.47 -23.59 -18.03
N LYS A 345 -13.97 -23.03 -19.14
CA LYS A 345 -15.29 -23.39 -19.67
C LYS A 345 -15.39 -24.88 -20.08
N ILE A 346 -14.32 -25.41 -20.68
CA ILE A 346 -14.29 -26.84 -21.08
C ILE A 346 -14.25 -27.74 -19.84
N LEU A 347 -13.51 -27.35 -18.81
CA LEU A 347 -13.34 -28.13 -17.59
C LEU A 347 -14.47 -27.93 -16.58
N GLY A 348 -15.38 -26.98 -16.80
CA GLY A 348 -16.42 -26.60 -15.83
C GLY A 348 -15.89 -25.81 -14.65
N VAL A 349 -14.74 -25.13 -14.81
CA VAL A 349 -14.09 -24.30 -13.77
C VAL A 349 -14.38 -22.83 -14.04
N GLU A 350 -15.19 -22.22 -13.20
CA GLU A 350 -15.47 -20.78 -13.30
C GLU A 350 -14.26 -19.93 -12.98
N ASP A 351 -14.03 -18.87 -13.77
CA ASP A 351 -12.99 -17.85 -13.56
C ASP A 351 -11.58 -18.45 -13.34
N LEU A 352 -11.20 -19.45 -14.15
CA LEU A 352 -9.85 -20.00 -14.12
C LEU A 352 -8.85 -18.90 -14.53
N GLU A 353 -7.91 -18.61 -13.64
CA GLU A 353 -6.86 -17.62 -13.84
C GLU A 353 -5.46 -18.25 -13.63
N PHE A 354 -4.43 -17.63 -14.15
CA PHE A 354 -3.06 -18.17 -14.11
C PHE A 354 -2.58 -18.49 -12.70
N TYR A 355 -2.93 -17.66 -11.72
CA TYR A 355 -2.53 -17.86 -10.34
C TYR A 355 -3.11 -19.15 -9.71
N ALA A 356 -4.09 -19.77 -10.34
CA ALA A 356 -4.61 -21.07 -9.93
C ALA A 356 -3.55 -22.18 -9.97
N ALA A 357 -2.56 -22.12 -10.88
CA ALA A 357 -1.45 -23.09 -10.90
C ALA A 357 -0.73 -23.15 -9.56
N ARG A 358 -0.40 -22.00 -8.98
CA ARG A 358 0.26 -21.92 -7.68
C ARG A 358 -0.62 -22.40 -6.51
N HIS A 359 -1.89 -22.06 -6.55
CA HIS A 359 -2.85 -22.55 -5.55
C HIS A 359 -3.04 -24.06 -5.63
N SER A 360 -3.08 -24.62 -6.86
CA SER A 360 -3.22 -26.05 -7.09
C SER A 360 -1.99 -26.79 -6.59
N TRP A 361 -0.78 -26.34 -6.94
CA TRP A 361 0.45 -26.92 -6.43
C TRP A 361 0.45 -26.98 -4.89
N ALA A 362 0.18 -25.86 -4.24
CA ALA A 362 0.19 -25.74 -2.78
C ALA A 362 -0.86 -26.64 -2.10
N THR A 363 -2.07 -26.69 -2.69
CA THR A 363 -3.16 -27.50 -2.14
C THR A 363 -2.90 -28.97 -2.31
N ILE A 364 -2.46 -29.41 -3.50
CA ILE A 364 -2.11 -30.81 -3.79
C ILE A 364 -0.90 -31.24 -2.94
N ALA A 365 0.12 -30.40 -2.81
CA ALA A 365 1.29 -30.67 -1.97
C ALA A 365 0.89 -31.01 -0.53
N ASN A 366 0.06 -30.16 0.09
CA ASN A 366 -0.31 -30.33 1.48
C ASN A 366 -1.37 -31.43 1.69
N ASN A 367 -2.40 -31.46 0.84
CA ASN A 367 -3.58 -32.28 1.10
C ASN A 367 -3.47 -33.70 0.52
N GLU A 368 -2.74 -33.87 -0.61
CA GLU A 368 -2.73 -35.12 -1.37
C GLU A 368 -1.33 -35.77 -1.41
N ALA A 369 -0.27 -34.94 -1.52
CA ALA A 369 1.11 -35.46 -1.64
C ALA A 369 1.82 -35.60 -0.29
N GLY A 370 1.16 -35.30 0.83
CA GLY A 370 1.71 -35.44 2.18
C GLY A 370 2.93 -34.55 2.45
N VAL A 371 3.00 -33.39 1.82
CA VAL A 371 4.02 -32.39 2.08
C VAL A 371 3.58 -31.51 3.24
N ASP A 372 4.44 -31.40 4.25
CA ASP A 372 4.12 -30.60 5.42
C ASP A 372 3.96 -29.10 5.09
N LYS A 373 3.21 -28.38 5.92
CA LYS A 373 2.86 -27.00 5.70
C LYS A 373 4.07 -26.06 5.67
N TYR A 374 5.13 -26.33 6.44
CA TYR A 374 6.36 -25.54 6.46
C TYR A 374 7.10 -25.67 5.13
N THR A 375 7.26 -26.91 4.64
CA THR A 375 7.86 -27.18 3.32
C THR A 375 7.05 -26.50 2.20
N VAL A 376 5.72 -26.56 2.22
CA VAL A 376 4.89 -25.86 1.26
C VAL A 376 5.11 -24.34 1.33
N HIS A 377 5.12 -23.78 2.54
CA HIS A 377 5.33 -22.34 2.76
C HIS A 377 6.67 -21.85 2.22
N THR A 378 7.74 -22.60 2.51
CA THR A 378 9.09 -22.30 2.06
C THR A 378 9.25 -22.50 0.54
N SER A 379 8.67 -23.56 -0.02
CA SER A 379 8.63 -23.82 -1.48
C SER A 379 7.96 -22.69 -2.24
N LEU A 380 6.95 -22.06 -1.65
CA LEU A 380 6.30 -20.87 -2.20
C LEU A 380 7.11 -19.58 -1.97
N ASN A 381 8.30 -19.67 -1.39
CA ASN A 381 9.16 -18.54 -1.06
C ASN A 381 8.43 -17.46 -0.20
N HIS A 382 7.63 -17.94 0.76
CA HIS A 382 7.04 -17.09 1.78
C HIS A 382 8.01 -16.93 2.95
N VAL A 383 7.88 -15.85 3.72
CA VAL A 383 8.60 -15.62 4.98
C VAL A 383 7.61 -15.80 6.12
N ASP A 384 8.00 -16.56 7.11
CA ASP A 384 7.28 -16.66 8.38
C ASP A 384 8.05 -15.86 9.43
N GLU A 385 7.48 -14.73 9.86
CA GLU A 385 8.11 -13.87 10.86
C GLU A 385 8.34 -14.61 12.21
N THR A 386 7.53 -15.62 12.53
CA THR A 386 7.66 -16.40 13.75
C THR A 386 8.85 -17.36 13.71
N MET A 387 9.26 -17.77 12.51
CA MET A 387 10.39 -18.69 12.28
C MET A 387 11.70 -17.99 11.95
N ARG A 388 11.68 -16.66 11.86
CA ARG A 388 12.82 -15.85 11.42
C ARG A 388 14.12 -16.13 12.18
N VAL A 389 14.03 -16.35 13.50
CA VAL A 389 15.22 -16.65 14.34
C VAL A 389 15.79 -18.03 13.98
N THR A 390 14.92 -19.04 13.77
CA THR A 390 15.32 -20.40 13.39
C THR A 390 15.96 -20.43 12.00
N ASP A 391 15.42 -19.64 11.06
CA ASP A 391 15.91 -19.56 9.68
C ASP A 391 17.35 -19.03 9.58
N ILE A 392 17.84 -18.27 10.59
CA ILE A 392 19.24 -17.82 10.65
C ILE A 392 20.22 -19.00 10.77
N TYR A 393 19.82 -20.07 11.44
CA TYR A 393 20.67 -21.23 11.70
C TYR A 393 20.60 -22.31 10.60
N ILE A 394 19.57 -22.21 9.72
CA ILE A 394 19.33 -23.22 8.68
C ILE A 394 19.93 -22.76 7.36
N LYS A 395 20.92 -23.50 6.86
CA LYS A 395 21.44 -23.28 5.50
C LYS A 395 20.32 -23.60 4.48
N LYS A 396 20.00 -22.64 3.63
CA LYS A 396 19.02 -22.82 2.57
C LYS A 396 19.46 -23.93 1.60
N SER A 397 18.63 -24.94 1.43
CA SER A 397 18.81 -26.03 0.45
C SER A 397 17.59 -26.06 -0.47
N TRP A 398 17.81 -26.37 -1.72
CA TRP A 398 16.78 -26.54 -2.71
C TRP A 398 16.25 -27.97 -2.82
N ASP A 399 16.97 -28.96 -2.28
CA ASP A 399 16.66 -30.38 -2.41
C ASP A 399 15.32 -30.75 -1.80
N PHE A 400 14.94 -30.13 -0.68
CA PHE A 400 13.65 -30.42 -0.06
C PHE A 400 12.50 -29.88 -0.90
N ILE A 401 12.71 -28.75 -1.60
CA ILE A 401 11.72 -28.19 -2.56
C ILE A 401 11.58 -29.13 -3.76
N ASP A 402 12.69 -29.62 -4.30
CA ASP A 402 12.69 -30.60 -5.40
C ASP A 402 11.98 -31.87 -5.01
N LYS A 403 12.25 -32.41 -3.80
CA LYS A 403 11.55 -33.60 -3.27
C LYS A 403 10.06 -33.37 -3.10
N ALA A 404 9.67 -32.20 -2.59
CA ALA A 404 8.27 -31.83 -2.46
C ALA A 404 7.60 -31.71 -3.83
N ASN A 405 8.26 -31.05 -4.78
CA ASN A 405 7.76 -30.91 -6.14
C ASN A 405 7.59 -32.25 -6.82
N ARG A 406 8.56 -33.16 -6.69
CA ARG A 406 8.48 -34.53 -7.23
C ARG A 406 7.24 -35.27 -6.70
N LYS A 407 6.98 -35.23 -5.40
CA LYS A 407 5.79 -35.85 -4.80
C LYS A 407 4.49 -35.29 -5.42
N VAL A 408 4.42 -33.98 -5.66
CA VAL A 408 3.24 -33.34 -6.27
C VAL A 408 3.04 -33.82 -7.71
N LEU A 409 4.11 -33.84 -8.51
CA LEU A 409 4.05 -34.29 -9.91
C LEU A 409 3.68 -35.77 -10.02
N ASP A 410 4.22 -36.61 -9.15
CA ASP A 410 3.86 -38.05 -9.05
C ASP A 410 2.39 -38.23 -8.65
N THR A 411 1.89 -37.45 -7.70
CA THR A 411 0.47 -37.48 -7.28
C THR A 411 -0.46 -37.18 -8.45
N VAL A 412 -0.11 -36.17 -9.27
CA VAL A 412 -0.88 -35.81 -10.47
C VAL A 412 -0.64 -36.82 -11.62
N LYS A 413 0.45 -37.59 -11.58
CA LYS A 413 0.93 -38.47 -12.68
C LYS A 413 1.20 -37.67 -13.97
N LEU A 414 1.82 -36.51 -13.83
CA LEU A 414 1.95 -35.55 -14.93
C LEU A 414 2.78 -36.12 -16.10
N LEU A 415 3.79 -36.96 -15.83
CA LEU A 415 4.66 -37.54 -16.85
C LEU A 415 3.88 -38.35 -17.91
N SER A 416 2.83 -39.07 -17.49
CA SER A 416 2.01 -39.86 -18.40
C SER A 416 0.97 -39.08 -19.22
N LEU A 417 0.82 -37.79 -18.93
CA LEU A 417 -0.25 -36.94 -19.47
C LEU A 417 0.24 -35.88 -20.46
N ILE A 418 1.52 -35.50 -20.41
CA ILE A 418 2.07 -34.50 -21.33
C ILE A 418 2.69 -35.23 -22.52
N HIS A 419 1.88 -35.37 -23.58
CA HIS A 419 2.35 -35.78 -24.89
C HIS A 419 2.65 -34.54 -25.73
N ILE A 420 3.95 -34.20 -25.86
CA ILE A 420 4.44 -33.07 -26.69
C ILE A 420 5.09 -33.62 -27.93
#